data_3df29bfd8c90deb2fcf172d7056e2e79
#
_entry.id   3df29bfd8c90deb2fcf172d7056e2e79
#
_cell.length_a   1.000
_cell.length_b   1.000
_cell.length_c   1.000
_cell.angle_alpha   90.00
_cell.angle_beta   90.00
_cell.angle_gamma   90.00
#
_symmetry.space_group_name_H-M   'P 1'
#
loop_
_entity.id
_entity.type
_entity.pdbx_description
1 polymer ?
#
loop_
_entity_poly.entity_id
_entity_poly.type
_entity_poly.pdbx_seq_one_letter_code
_entity_poly.pdbx_strand_id
1 'polypeptide(L)'
;FSELAWGSRGVVIGHDVSREEWAEALSAACEGFETQPHLLQEFREAKLLEHPYFDPVTGSRKMMRGRARLCPYYFVDEEGGIKLGGCLAAIVPADKKKIHGMRDAILTVCEVGE
;
A
#
# COMPACT_ATOMS: atom_id res chain seq x y z
N PHE A 1 -11.74 -1.81 5.02
CA PHE A 1 -10.68 -1.33 5.92
C PHE A 1 -11.32 -0.90 7.24
N SER A 2 -10.81 -1.36 8.35
CA SER A 2 -11.14 -0.85 9.69
C SER A 2 -10.15 0.23 10.10
N GLU A 3 -10.59 1.22 10.87
CA GLU A 3 -9.70 2.23 11.48
C GLU A 3 -8.67 1.61 12.44
N LEU A 4 -9.00 0.44 13.01
CA LEU A 4 -8.10 -0.34 13.85
C LEU A 4 -7.20 -1.29 13.03
N ALA A 5 -7.29 -1.26 11.70
CA ALA A 5 -6.46 -2.09 10.83
C ALA A 5 -5.01 -1.64 10.91
N TRP A 6 -4.12 -2.58 11.20
CA TRP A 6 -2.69 -2.34 11.29
C TRP A 6 -1.93 -3.39 10.47
N GLY A 7 -0.98 -2.94 9.66
CA GLY A 7 -0.12 -3.83 8.89
C GLY A 7 -0.88 -4.79 7.97
N SER A 8 -1.93 -4.33 7.31
CA SER A 8 -2.87 -5.11 6.47
C SER A 8 -3.80 -6.07 7.24
N ARG A 9 -3.79 -6.09 8.55
CA ARG A 9 -4.80 -6.79 9.34
C ARG A 9 -6.14 -6.08 9.19
N GLY A 10 -7.24 -6.83 9.16
CA GLY A 10 -8.57 -6.26 8.95
C GLY A 10 -8.86 -5.82 7.51
N VAL A 11 -8.01 -6.19 6.54
CA VAL A 11 -8.25 -5.98 5.11
C VAL A 11 -8.63 -7.30 4.45
N VAL A 12 -9.84 -7.39 3.95
CA VAL A 12 -10.31 -8.50 3.12
C VAL A 12 -10.34 -8.05 1.67
N ILE A 13 -9.77 -8.84 0.77
CA ILE A 13 -9.74 -8.56 -0.67
C ILE A 13 -10.71 -9.54 -1.33
N GLY A 14 -11.80 -9.04 -1.92
CA GLY A 14 -12.91 -9.85 -2.37
C GLY A 14 -12.56 -10.92 -3.41
N HIS A 15 -11.53 -10.71 -4.25
CA HIS A 15 -11.11 -11.73 -5.21
C HIS A 15 -10.11 -12.77 -4.66
N ASP A 16 -9.72 -12.65 -3.39
CA ASP A 16 -8.83 -13.59 -2.69
C ASP A 16 -9.58 -14.58 -1.80
N VAL A 17 -10.89 -14.38 -1.66
CA VAL A 17 -11.78 -15.17 -0.81
C VAL A 17 -12.95 -15.71 -1.62
N SER A 18 -13.62 -16.72 -1.10
CA SER A 18 -14.84 -17.25 -1.71
C SER A 18 -15.99 -16.22 -1.65
N ARG A 19 -17.04 -16.46 -2.42
CA ARG A 19 -18.24 -15.62 -2.40
C ARG A 19 -18.92 -15.63 -1.03
N GLU A 20 -18.91 -16.77 -0.38
CA GLU A 20 -19.48 -16.99 0.95
C GLU A 20 -18.68 -16.20 2.00
N GLU A 21 -17.35 -16.34 2.03
CA GLU A 21 -16.46 -15.60 2.93
C GLU A 21 -16.55 -14.08 2.71
N TRP A 22 -16.71 -13.65 1.44
CA TRP A 22 -16.91 -12.24 1.14
C TRP A 22 -18.23 -11.72 1.70
N ALA A 23 -19.32 -12.48 1.54
CA ALA A 23 -20.63 -12.10 2.08
C ALA A 23 -20.62 -12.03 3.61
N GLU A 24 -19.97 -12.98 4.28
CA GLU A 24 -19.77 -12.98 5.74
C GLU A 24 -18.97 -11.76 6.20
N ALA A 25 -17.87 -11.43 5.50
CA ALA A 25 -17.05 -10.26 5.83
C ALA A 25 -17.84 -8.95 5.69
N LEU A 26 -18.69 -8.83 4.67
CA LEU A 26 -19.57 -7.67 4.50
C LEU A 26 -20.61 -7.58 5.60
N SER A 27 -21.27 -8.70 5.94
CA SER A 27 -22.26 -8.74 7.04
C SER A 27 -21.64 -8.32 8.36
N ALA A 28 -20.49 -8.90 8.70
CA ALA A 28 -19.76 -8.57 9.92
C ALA A 28 -19.34 -7.09 9.97
N ALA A 29 -18.92 -6.52 8.82
CA ALA A 29 -18.57 -5.10 8.71
C ALA A 29 -19.77 -4.18 8.94
N CYS A 30 -20.96 -4.57 8.45
CA CYS A 30 -22.20 -3.82 8.67
C CYS A 30 -22.68 -3.93 10.13
N GLU A 31 -22.67 -5.13 10.70
CA GLU A 31 -23.10 -5.37 12.07
C GLU A 31 -22.20 -4.68 13.10
N GLY A 32 -20.90 -4.66 12.84
CA GLY A 32 -19.89 -4.03 13.71
C GLY A 32 -19.69 -2.54 13.49
N PHE A 33 -20.42 -1.88 12.58
CA PHE A 33 -20.12 -0.53 12.11
C PHE A 33 -20.02 0.51 13.23
N GLU A 34 -20.91 0.46 14.22
CA GLU A 34 -20.94 1.41 15.34
C GLU A 34 -19.70 1.33 16.26
N THR A 35 -19.06 0.16 16.32
CA THR A 35 -17.92 -0.07 17.22
C THR A 35 -16.59 -0.13 16.45
N GLN A 36 -16.64 -0.56 15.20
CA GLN A 36 -15.49 -0.72 14.34
C GLN A 36 -15.87 -0.42 12.89
N PRO A 37 -15.91 0.85 12.51
CA PRO A 37 -16.28 1.25 11.16
C PRO A 37 -15.34 0.67 10.11
N HIS A 38 -15.92 0.24 8.99
CA HIS A 38 -15.21 -0.30 7.84
C HIS A 38 -15.49 0.54 6.60
N LEU A 39 -14.53 0.59 5.69
CA LEU A 39 -14.69 1.17 4.36
C LEU A 39 -14.68 0.08 3.30
N LEU A 40 -15.62 0.17 2.36
CA LEU A 40 -15.57 -0.59 1.13
C LEU A 40 -14.87 0.24 0.05
N GLN A 41 -13.84 -0.35 -0.56
CA GLN A 41 -13.03 0.32 -1.56
C GLN A 41 -12.87 -0.57 -2.79
N GLU A 42 -12.95 0.03 -3.98
CA GLU A 42 -12.62 -0.66 -5.21
C GLU A 42 -11.16 -1.11 -5.19
N PHE A 43 -10.93 -2.38 -5.49
CA PHE A 43 -9.57 -2.88 -5.63
C PHE A 43 -8.96 -2.43 -6.95
N ARG A 44 -7.82 -1.75 -6.86
CA ARG A 44 -7.02 -1.36 -8.01
C ARG A 44 -5.67 -2.07 -7.95
N GLU A 45 -5.37 -2.83 -8.97
CA GLU A 45 -4.07 -3.46 -9.10
C GLU A 45 -3.04 -2.44 -9.56
N ALA A 46 -1.96 -2.29 -8.78
CA ALA A 46 -0.88 -1.39 -9.14
C ALA A 46 -0.09 -1.93 -10.34
N LYS A 47 0.37 -1.01 -11.22
CA LYS A 47 1.21 -1.34 -12.37
C LYS A 47 2.49 -2.03 -11.92
N LEU A 48 2.87 -3.08 -12.63
CA LEU A 48 4.19 -3.72 -12.49
C LEU A 48 5.27 -2.82 -13.07
N LEU A 49 6.37 -2.72 -12.37
CA LEU A 49 7.57 -2.01 -12.79
C LEU A 49 8.83 -2.84 -12.46
N GLU A 50 9.92 -2.51 -13.10
CA GLU A 50 11.25 -3.05 -12.80
C GLU A 50 12.11 -1.95 -12.20
N HIS A 51 12.70 -2.23 -11.05
CA HIS A 51 13.54 -1.27 -10.32
C HIS A 51 14.84 -1.90 -9.86
N PRO A 52 15.99 -1.27 -10.13
CA PRO A 52 17.26 -1.74 -9.62
C PRO A 52 17.38 -1.50 -8.12
N TYR A 53 18.00 -2.42 -7.42
CA TYR A 53 18.36 -2.25 -6.01
C TYR A 53 19.71 -2.89 -5.71
N PHE A 54 20.33 -2.45 -4.63
CA PHE A 54 21.54 -3.06 -4.10
C PHE A 54 21.16 -4.12 -3.06
N ASP A 55 21.58 -5.35 -3.29
CA ASP A 55 21.37 -6.43 -2.34
C ASP A 55 22.57 -6.49 -1.37
N PRO A 56 22.38 -6.16 -0.10
CA PRO A 56 23.47 -6.14 0.87
C PRO A 56 24.01 -7.54 1.22
N VAL A 57 23.21 -8.59 0.97
CA VAL A 57 23.64 -9.97 1.26
C VAL A 57 24.64 -10.46 0.22
N THR A 58 24.37 -10.19 -1.05
CA THR A 58 25.26 -10.60 -2.17
C THR A 58 26.25 -9.54 -2.60
N GLY A 59 26.12 -8.30 -2.08
CA GLY A 59 26.97 -7.17 -2.47
C GLY A 59 26.80 -6.76 -3.95
N SER A 60 25.68 -7.06 -4.56
CA SER A 60 25.48 -6.85 -6.00
C SER A 60 24.19 -6.09 -6.31
N ARG A 61 24.18 -5.43 -7.48
CA ARG A 61 22.99 -4.81 -8.05
C ARG A 61 22.07 -5.88 -8.64
N LYS A 62 20.82 -5.84 -8.24
CA LYS A 62 19.75 -6.71 -8.75
C LYS A 62 18.60 -5.90 -9.30
N MET A 63 17.72 -6.56 -10.05
CA MET A 63 16.47 -5.99 -10.53
C MET A 63 15.30 -6.64 -9.77
N MET A 64 14.40 -5.83 -9.25
CA MET A 64 13.14 -6.29 -8.69
C MET A 64 12.01 -5.96 -9.66
N ARG A 65 11.24 -6.97 -10.04
CA ARG A 65 9.94 -6.78 -10.67
C ARG A 65 8.90 -6.69 -9.57
N GLY A 66 8.24 -5.55 -9.47
CA GLY A 66 7.37 -5.27 -8.33
C GLY A 66 6.29 -4.24 -8.60
N ARG A 67 5.57 -3.90 -7.55
CA ARG A 67 4.55 -2.84 -7.53
C ARG A 67 4.94 -1.78 -6.53
N ALA A 68 4.70 -0.52 -6.89
CA ALA A 68 5.03 0.61 -6.04
C ALA A 68 3.79 1.21 -5.36
N ARG A 69 3.97 1.59 -4.10
CA ARG A 69 3.11 2.52 -3.39
C ARG A 69 3.85 3.84 -3.24
N LEU A 70 3.20 4.93 -3.65
CA LEU A 70 3.72 6.28 -3.48
C LEU A 70 3.12 6.90 -2.22
N CYS A 71 3.97 7.52 -1.42
CA CYS A 71 3.60 8.26 -0.22
C CYS A 71 4.08 9.71 -0.39
N PRO A 72 3.26 10.60 -0.98
CA PRO A 72 3.58 12.02 -1.04
C PRO A 72 3.39 12.66 0.34
N TYR A 73 4.32 13.53 0.72
CA TYR A 73 4.30 14.30 1.95
C TYR A 73 3.98 15.75 1.62
N TYR A 74 2.86 16.24 2.14
CA TYR A 74 2.45 17.62 2.00
C TYR A 74 2.63 18.35 3.33
N PHE A 75 3.12 19.56 3.24
CA PHE A 75 3.27 20.47 4.37
C PHE A 75 2.40 21.69 4.17
N VAL A 76 1.81 22.17 5.25
CA VAL A 76 1.06 23.42 5.26
C VAL A 76 2.00 24.50 5.81
N ASP A 77 2.20 25.58 5.08
CA ASP A 77 2.98 26.72 5.53
C ASP A 77 2.16 27.66 6.44
N GLU A 78 2.82 28.67 7.01
CA GLU A 78 2.19 29.62 7.95
C GLU A 78 1.04 30.42 7.32
N GLU A 79 1.02 30.55 6.00
CA GLU A 79 -0.02 31.25 5.23
C GLU A 79 -1.17 30.33 4.80
N GLY A 80 -1.10 29.02 5.16
CA GLY A 80 -2.09 28.00 4.79
C GLY A 80 -1.86 27.41 3.38
N GLY A 81 -0.74 27.72 2.73
CA GLY A 81 -0.36 27.16 1.44
C GLY A 81 0.08 25.70 1.58
N ILE A 82 -0.33 24.82 0.65
CA ILE A 82 0.04 23.41 0.64
C ILE A 82 1.23 23.20 -0.30
N LYS A 83 2.33 22.65 0.23
CA LYS A 83 3.55 22.37 -0.52
C LYS A 83 3.88 20.87 -0.47
N LEU A 84 4.20 20.29 -1.63
CA LEU A 84 4.76 18.94 -1.69
C LEU A 84 6.22 18.98 -1.22
N GLY A 85 6.51 18.35 -0.09
CA GLY A 85 7.86 18.30 0.47
C GLY A 85 8.69 17.11 -0.03
N GLY A 86 8.04 16.09 -0.58
CA GLY A 86 8.70 14.92 -1.14
C GLY A 86 7.76 13.76 -1.33
N CYS A 87 8.27 12.70 -1.95
CA CYS A 87 7.52 11.46 -2.13
C CYS A 87 8.43 10.25 -1.85
N LEU A 88 7.96 9.36 -1.00
CA LEU A 88 8.60 8.07 -0.77
C LEU A 88 7.89 6.99 -1.58
N ALA A 89 8.65 6.19 -2.33
CA ALA A 89 8.15 4.98 -2.96
C ALA A 89 8.55 3.75 -2.15
N ALA A 90 7.58 2.87 -1.91
CA ALA A 90 7.81 1.53 -1.40
C ALA A 90 7.51 0.53 -2.52
N ILE A 91 8.53 -0.18 -3.00
CA ILE A 91 8.41 -1.15 -4.09
C ILE A 91 8.46 -2.54 -3.46
N VAL A 92 7.46 -3.35 -3.72
CA VAL A 92 7.36 -4.73 -3.20
C VAL A 92 7.38 -5.73 -4.34
N PRO A 93 7.86 -6.98 -4.09
CA PRO A 93 7.85 -8.03 -5.10
C PRO A 93 6.46 -8.24 -5.72
N ALA A 94 6.43 -8.65 -6.99
CA ALA A 94 5.21 -8.77 -7.80
C ALA A 94 4.17 -9.76 -7.24
N ASP A 95 4.60 -10.73 -6.43
CA ASP A 95 3.74 -11.70 -5.76
C ASP A 95 2.99 -11.12 -4.54
N LYS A 96 3.34 -9.91 -4.11
CA LYS A 96 2.69 -9.22 -2.98
C LYS A 96 1.52 -8.37 -3.48
N LYS A 97 0.32 -8.63 -2.98
CA LYS A 97 -0.88 -7.86 -3.33
C LYS A 97 -1.04 -6.61 -2.45
N LYS A 98 -0.61 -6.69 -1.20
CA LYS A 98 -0.68 -5.60 -0.24
C LYS A 98 0.66 -4.87 -0.20
N ILE A 99 0.67 -3.62 -0.68
CA ILE A 99 1.90 -2.84 -0.81
C ILE A 99 2.08 -1.98 0.44
N HIS A 100 2.99 -2.38 1.30
CA HIS A 100 3.38 -1.61 2.48
C HIS A 100 4.87 -1.84 2.78
N GLY A 101 5.43 -1.05 3.71
CA GLY A 101 6.80 -1.25 4.17
C GLY A 101 6.94 -2.61 4.86
N MET A 102 7.56 -3.56 4.19
CA MET A 102 7.81 -4.91 4.66
C MET A 102 9.29 -5.23 4.48
N ARG A 103 9.74 -6.34 5.06
CA ARG A 103 11.16 -6.75 5.02
C ARG A 103 11.74 -6.84 3.60
N ASP A 104 10.91 -7.21 2.63
CA ASP A 104 11.30 -7.39 1.24
C ASP A 104 11.08 -6.14 0.37
N ALA A 105 10.63 -5.03 0.96
CA ALA A 105 10.37 -3.80 0.25
C ALA A 105 11.65 -3.01 0.00
N ILE A 106 11.74 -2.42 -1.18
CA ILE A 106 12.71 -1.38 -1.49
C ILE A 106 12.05 -0.03 -1.18
N LEU A 107 12.74 0.78 -0.38
CA LEU A 107 12.35 2.17 -0.15
C LEU A 107 13.24 3.07 -0.99
N THR A 108 12.63 3.96 -1.75
CA THR A 108 13.34 4.92 -2.60
C THR A 108 12.59 6.24 -2.68
N VAL A 109 13.29 7.30 -3.03
CA VAL A 109 12.68 8.59 -3.32
C VAL A 109 12.00 8.56 -4.70
N CYS A 110 10.96 9.37 -4.86
CA CYS A 110 10.34 9.65 -6.14
C CYS A 110 10.62 11.10 -6.52
N GLU A 111 10.96 11.29 -7.76
CA GLU A 111 11.00 12.60 -8.40
C GLU A 111 9.78 12.73 -9.33
N VAL A 112 9.20 13.92 -9.37
CA VAL A 112 8.17 14.25 -10.35
C VAL A 112 8.91 14.61 -11.65
N GLY A 113 8.77 13.76 -12.66
CA GLY A 113 9.30 14.08 -14.00
C GLY A 113 8.57 15.28 -14.61
N GLU A 114 9.32 16.05 -15.41
CA GLU A 114 8.77 17.11 -16.25
C GLU A 114 7.86 16.56 -17.35
#